data_9ce8017103651a0ed40be839934504e4
#
_entry.id   9ce8017103651a0ed40be839934504e4
#
_cell.length_a   1.000
_cell.length_b   1.000
_cell.length_c   1.000
_cell.angle_alpha   90.00
_cell.angle_beta   90.00
_cell.angle_gamma   90.00
#
_symmetry.space_group_name_H-M   'P 1'
#
loop_
_entity.id
_entity.type
_entity.pdbx_description
1 polymer ?
#
loop_
_entity_poly.entity_id
_entity_poly.type
_entity_poly.pdbx_seq_one_letter_code
_entity_poly.pdbx_strand_id
1 'polypeptide(L)'
;GLFTVFVGPVVGRISDRFGKFNTFLIGSLLSIVMVVIWTNLGHTPLWGVIVINVLLFIGIFSRIIPSQALISAVPEPTKRGAFNAINASLQQFAGAVSASIAGAVIVEQADGSLLHFNWLGYLVIAVLLVSATLMYFLHKAVPEGTAPMPAAAMSANAE
;
A
#
# COMPACT_ATOMS: atom_id res chain seq x y z
N GLY A 1 3.15 -15.97 -0.86
CA GLY A 1 4.51 -16.03 -0.34
C GLY A 1 5.59 -15.86 -1.41
N LEU A 2 5.73 -16.79 -2.36
CA LEU A 2 6.84 -16.75 -3.36
C LEU A 2 6.76 -15.53 -4.27
N PHE A 3 5.56 -15.13 -4.65
CA PHE A 3 5.31 -13.97 -5.52
C PHE A 3 5.76 -12.64 -4.89
N THR A 4 5.64 -12.50 -3.57
CA THR A 4 6.04 -11.31 -2.83
C THR A 4 7.53 -11.02 -2.92
N VAL A 5 8.35 -12.08 -2.99
CA VAL A 5 9.82 -11.97 -3.10
C VAL A 5 10.24 -11.32 -4.41
N PHE A 6 9.49 -11.55 -5.48
CA PHE A 6 9.77 -10.97 -6.79
C PHE A 6 9.14 -9.58 -6.98
N VAL A 7 7.93 -9.38 -6.49
CA VAL A 7 7.20 -8.10 -6.65
C VAL A 7 7.88 -6.96 -5.90
N GLY A 8 8.39 -7.21 -4.71
CA GLY A 8 9.04 -6.17 -3.90
C GLY A 8 10.19 -5.46 -4.63
N PRO A 9 11.23 -6.17 -5.07
CA PRO A 9 12.35 -5.55 -5.81
C PRO A 9 11.95 -4.89 -7.13
N VAL A 10 10.98 -5.48 -7.86
CA VAL A 10 10.50 -4.91 -9.12
C VAL A 10 9.77 -3.59 -8.88
N VAL A 11 8.85 -3.56 -7.93
CA VAL A 11 8.11 -2.33 -7.57
C VAL A 11 9.06 -1.29 -6.97
N GLY A 12 10.07 -1.69 -6.19
CA GLY A 12 11.10 -0.80 -5.67
C GLY A 12 11.84 -0.09 -6.80
N ARG A 13 12.34 -0.82 -7.78
CA ARG A 13 13.04 -0.25 -8.96
C ARG A 13 12.14 0.65 -9.80
N ILE A 14 10.88 0.27 -9.98
CA ILE A 14 9.88 1.08 -10.68
C ILE A 14 9.64 2.39 -9.91
N SER A 15 9.48 2.31 -8.60
CA SER A 15 9.29 3.45 -7.72
C SER A 15 10.47 4.43 -7.74
N ASP A 16 11.70 3.92 -7.79
CA ASP A 16 12.90 4.74 -7.88
C ASP A 16 13.05 5.43 -9.25
N ARG A 17 12.58 4.77 -10.33
CA ARG A 17 12.69 5.29 -11.70
C ARG A 17 11.58 6.24 -12.10
N PHE A 18 10.33 5.95 -11.71
CA PHE A 18 9.13 6.73 -12.09
C PHE A 18 8.71 7.75 -11.03
N GLY A 19 9.39 7.76 -9.88
CA GLY A 19 9.04 8.58 -8.74
C GLY A 19 8.08 7.88 -7.78
N LYS A 20 8.31 8.08 -6.49
CA LYS A 20 7.57 7.42 -5.40
C LYS A 20 6.07 7.77 -5.43
N PHE A 21 5.75 9.04 -5.68
CA PHE A 21 4.37 9.51 -5.75
C PHE A 21 3.60 8.91 -6.93
N ASN A 22 4.20 8.91 -8.13
CA ASN A 22 3.56 8.36 -9.33
C ASN A 22 3.30 6.86 -9.18
N THR A 23 4.27 6.11 -8.65
CA THR A 23 4.10 4.67 -8.39
C THR A 23 2.99 4.40 -7.38
N PHE A 24 2.91 5.20 -6.32
CA PHE A 24 1.81 5.12 -5.35
C PHE A 24 0.45 5.42 -5.98
N LEU A 25 0.36 6.42 -6.83
CA LEU A 25 -0.89 6.81 -7.51
C LEU A 25 -1.36 5.71 -8.46
N ILE A 26 -0.47 5.18 -9.29
CA ILE A 26 -0.76 4.06 -10.21
C ILE A 26 -1.20 2.82 -9.41
N GLY A 27 -0.49 2.48 -8.33
CA GLY A 27 -0.85 1.37 -7.44
C GLY A 27 -2.21 1.58 -6.77
N SER A 28 -2.55 2.81 -6.40
CA SER A 28 -3.86 3.15 -5.82
C SER A 28 -4.98 2.99 -6.84
N LEU A 29 -4.78 3.48 -8.06
CA LEU A 29 -5.75 3.32 -9.14
C LEU A 29 -5.98 1.84 -9.50
N LEU A 30 -4.89 1.08 -9.64
CA LEU A 30 -4.96 -0.36 -9.86
C LEU A 30 -5.71 -1.08 -8.74
N SER A 31 -5.42 -0.74 -7.48
CA SER A 31 -6.10 -1.31 -6.32
C SER A 31 -7.60 -1.01 -6.33
N ILE A 32 -8.01 0.22 -6.65
CA ILE A 32 -9.44 0.60 -6.75
C ILE A 32 -10.13 -0.24 -7.82
N VAL A 33 -9.56 -0.33 -9.02
CA VAL A 33 -10.13 -1.13 -10.11
C VAL A 33 -10.25 -2.59 -9.71
N MET A 34 -9.22 -3.17 -9.09
CA MET A 34 -9.24 -4.56 -8.66
C MET A 34 -10.24 -4.81 -7.53
N VAL A 35 -10.42 -3.87 -6.59
CA VAL A 35 -11.43 -3.97 -5.53
C VAL A 35 -12.84 -3.93 -6.14
N VAL A 36 -13.10 -3.04 -7.09
CA VAL A 36 -14.40 -2.99 -7.78
C VAL A 36 -14.68 -4.30 -8.51
N ILE A 37 -13.70 -4.85 -9.23
CA ILE A 37 -13.85 -6.15 -9.91
C ILE A 37 -14.11 -7.24 -8.86
N TRP A 38 -13.32 -7.30 -7.79
CA TRP A 38 -13.43 -8.31 -6.73
C TRP A 38 -14.79 -8.31 -6.04
N THR A 39 -15.33 -7.13 -5.73
CA THR A 39 -16.62 -7.00 -5.05
C THR A 39 -17.83 -7.30 -5.95
N ASN A 40 -17.64 -7.28 -7.26
CA ASN A 40 -18.67 -7.62 -8.25
C ASN A 40 -18.43 -8.96 -8.94
N LEU A 41 -17.48 -9.77 -8.43
CA LEU A 41 -17.24 -11.12 -8.97
C LEU A 41 -18.45 -12.01 -8.72
N GLY A 42 -19.07 -12.51 -9.82
CA GLY A 42 -20.04 -13.59 -9.78
C GLY A 42 -19.37 -14.97 -9.80
N HIS A 43 -19.97 -15.92 -10.52
CA HIS A 43 -19.41 -17.27 -10.72
C HIS A 43 -18.18 -17.21 -11.63
N THR A 44 -17.01 -16.96 -11.03
CA THR A 44 -15.74 -16.82 -11.75
C THR A 44 -14.90 -18.10 -11.59
N PRO A 45 -14.29 -18.62 -12.65
CA PRO A 45 -13.42 -19.78 -12.54
C PRO A 45 -12.19 -19.47 -11.68
N LEU A 46 -11.67 -20.47 -10.98
CA LEU A 46 -10.58 -20.35 -10.00
C LEU A 46 -9.34 -19.61 -10.55
N TRP A 47 -8.97 -19.86 -11.80
CA TRP A 47 -7.84 -19.17 -12.42
C TRP A 47 -8.05 -17.65 -12.54
N GLY A 48 -9.28 -17.21 -12.83
CA GLY A 48 -9.64 -15.78 -12.87
C GLY A 48 -9.48 -15.11 -11.51
N VAL A 49 -9.94 -15.78 -10.45
CA VAL A 49 -9.75 -15.31 -9.07
C VAL A 49 -8.27 -15.17 -8.71
N ILE A 50 -7.44 -16.13 -9.13
CA ILE A 50 -5.98 -16.07 -8.89
C ILE A 50 -5.36 -14.87 -9.60
N VAL A 51 -5.70 -14.62 -10.86
CA VAL A 51 -5.16 -13.48 -11.62
C VAL A 51 -5.55 -12.15 -10.98
N ILE A 52 -6.82 -11.98 -10.60
CA ILE A 52 -7.30 -10.76 -9.95
C ILE A 52 -6.59 -10.55 -8.62
N ASN A 53 -6.39 -11.62 -7.84
CA ASN A 53 -5.68 -11.57 -6.57
C ASN A 53 -4.23 -11.13 -6.74
N VAL A 54 -3.52 -11.67 -7.74
CA VAL A 54 -2.14 -11.28 -8.07
C VAL A 54 -2.07 -9.79 -8.45
N LEU A 55 -2.97 -9.30 -9.30
CA LEU A 55 -3.03 -7.89 -9.68
C LEU A 55 -3.34 -6.98 -8.50
N LEU A 56 -4.24 -7.41 -7.61
CA LEU A 56 -4.54 -6.70 -6.38
C LEU A 56 -3.32 -6.61 -5.47
N PHE A 57 -2.56 -7.68 -5.31
CA PHE A 57 -1.30 -7.66 -4.56
C PHE A 57 -0.26 -6.72 -5.18
N ILE A 58 -0.12 -6.69 -6.51
CA ILE A 58 0.75 -5.74 -7.20
C ILE A 58 0.33 -4.30 -6.85
N GLY A 59 -0.96 -3.99 -6.91
CA GLY A 59 -1.50 -2.68 -6.53
C GLY A 59 -1.18 -2.32 -5.08
N ILE A 60 -1.36 -3.25 -4.14
CA ILE A 60 -1.06 -3.06 -2.71
C ILE A 60 0.43 -2.77 -2.51
N PHE A 61 1.33 -3.58 -3.07
CA PHE A 61 2.78 -3.38 -2.93
C PHE A 61 3.27 -2.10 -3.59
N SER A 62 2.67 -1.71 -4.72
CA SER A 62 2.96 -0.44 -5.40
C SER A 62 2.57 0.79 -4.57
N ARG A 63 1.79 0.62 -3.51
CA ARG A 63 1.45 1.66 -2.53
C ARG A 63 2.32 1.57 -1.27
N ILE A 64 2.50 0.37 -0.73
CA ILE A 64 3.23 0.18 0.54
C ILE A 64 4.69 0.57 0.39
N ILE A 65 5.36 0.11 -0.67
CA ILE A 65 6.82 0.32 -0.84
C ILE A 65 7.18 1.80 -0.94
N PRO A 66 6.60 2.60 -1.86
CA PRO A 66 6.93 4.02 -1.94
C PRO A 66 6.48 4.83 -0.72
N SER A 67 5.35 4.47 -0.07
CA SER A 67 4.93 5.16 1.15
C SER A 67 5.87 4.89 2.32
N GLN A 68 6.33 3.66 2.52
CA GLN A 68 7.32 3.35 3.55
C GLN A 68 8.65 4.05 3.29
N ALA A 69 9.08 4.14 2.03
CA ALA A 69 10.29 4.87 1.67
C ALA A 69 10.18 6.38 1.99
N LEU A 70 9.03 7.01 1.73
CA LEU A 70 8.79 8.41 2.05
C LEU A 70 8.67 8.64 3.56
N ILE A 71 7.92 7.81 4.26
CA ILE A 71 7.76 7.89 5.72
C ILE A 71 9.12 7.75 6.44
N SER A 72 9.97 6.83 5.97
CA SER A 72 11.30 6.61 6.55
C SER A 72 12.29 7.76 6.29
N ALA A 73 12.02 8.61 5.30
CA ALA A 73 12.84 9.78 5.00
C ALA A 73 12.53 11.00 5.87
N VAL A 74 11.35 11.03 6.52
CA VAL A 74 10.89 12.19 7.33
C VAL A 74 11.73 12.39 8.60
N PRO A 75 12.04 11.36 9.43
CA PRO A 75 12.74 11.57 10.68
C PRO A 75 14.26 11.75 10.51
N GLU A 76 14.84 12.56 11.40
CA GLU A 76 16.28 12.66 11.54
C GLU A 76 16.93 11.29 11.80
N PRO A 77 18.15 11.03 11.32
CA PRO A 77 18.83 9.74 11.47
C PRO A 77 18.85 9.19 12.89
N THR A 78 19.03 10.06 13.88
CA THR A 78 19.08 9.72 15.32
C THR A 78 17.73 9.28 15.89
N LYS A 79 16.62 9.70 15.29
CA LYS A 79 15.23 9.44 15.76
C LYS A 79 14.51 8.40 14.95
N ARG A 80 15.12 7.85 13.89
CA ARG A 80 14.48 6.87 12.98
C ARG A 80 13.98 5.62 13.68
N GLY A 81 14.74 5.11 14.65
CA GLY A 81 14.35 3.90 15.39
C GLY A 81 13.05 4.11 16.18
N ALA A 82 12.98 5.18 16.97
CA ALA A 82 11.79 5.51 17.75
C ALA A 82 10.58 5.80 16.84
N PHE A 83 10.79 6.55 15.76
CA PHE A 83 9.75 6.85 14.78
C PHE A 83 9.19 5.58 14.13
N ASN A 84 10.06 4.65 13.69
CA ASN A 84 9.65 3.40 13.09
C ASN A 84 8.89 2.51 14.06
N ALA A 85 9.27 2.49 15.35
CA ALA A 85 8.55 1.75 16.38
C ALA A 85 7.13 2.29 16.59
N ILE A 86 6.97 3.62 16.66
CA ILE A 86 5.67 4.28 16.78
C ILE A 86 4.82 3.99 15.53
N ASN A 87 5.41 4.14 14.34
CA ASN A 87 4.72 3.87 13.07
C ASN A 87 4.25 2.41 12.98
N ALA A 88 5.08 1.45 13.36
CA ALA A 88 4.71 0.03 13.39
C ALA A 88 3.56 -0.25 14.38
N SER A 89 3.61 0.35 15.57
CA SER A 89 2.55 0.22 16.57
C SER A 89 1.23 0.80 16.06
N LEU A 90 1.27 1.95 15.41
CA LEU A 90 0.10 2.60 14.83
C LEU A 90 -0.49 1.76 13.69
N GLN A 91 0.35 1.17 12.83
CA GLN A 91 -0.09 0.25 11.77
C GLN A 91 -0.79 -0.99 12.34
N GLN A 92 -0.24 -1.59 13.40
CA GLN A 92 -0.87 -2.74 14.05
C GLN A 92 -2.21 -2.38 14.68
N PHE A 93 -2.29 -1.25 15.35
CA PHE A 93 -3.54 -0.74 15.93
C PHE A 93 -4.59 -0.50 14.83
N ALA A 94 -4.21 0.21 13.75
CA ALA A 94 -5.10 0.45 12.62
C ALA A 94 -5.56 -0.86 11.96
N GLY A 95 -4.67 -1.86 11.87
CA GLY A 95 -5.00 -3.20 11.38
C GLY A 95 -6.05 -3.90 12.24
N ALA A 96 -5.90 -3.85 13.57
CA ALA A 96 -6.86 -4.43 14.50
C ALA A 96 -8.24 -3.75 14.42
N VAL A 97 -8.27 -2.42 14.37
CA VAL A 97 -9.52 -1.65 14.20
C VAL A 97 -10.19 -1.98 12.86
N SER A 98 -9.42 -2.05 11.77
CA SER A 98 -9.94 -2.39 10.44
C SER A 98 -10.52 -3.80 10.40
N ALA A 99 -9.86 -4.77 11.03
CA ALA A 99 -10.34 -6.15 11.13
C ALA A 99 -11.65 -6.24 11.93
N SER A 100 -11.74 -5.48 13.03
CA SER A 100 -12.97 -5.41 13.85
C SER A 100 -14.15 -4.80 13.08
N ILE A 101 -13.91 -3.72 12.31
CA ILE A 101 -14.92 -3.10 11.46
C ILE A 101 -15.36 -4.07 10.37
N ALA A 102 -14.42 -4.73 9.69
CA ALA A 102 -14.73 -5.70 8.66
C ALA A 102 -15.56 -6.87 9.21
N GLY A 103 -15.19 -7.42 10.37
CA GLY A 103 -15.94 -8.47 11.04
C GLY A 103 -17.34 -8.06 11.50
N ALA A 104 -17.55 -6.78 11.84
CA ALA A 104 -18.86 -6.26 12.20
C ALA A 104 -19.79 -6.00 10.99
N VAL A 105 -19.20 -5.68 9.83
CA VAL A 105 -19.96 -5.38 8.60
C VAL A 105 -20.33 -6.63 7.82
N ILE A 106 -19.43 -7.64 7.81
CA ILE A 106 -19.67 -8.89 7.07
C ILE A 106 -20.49 -9.83 7.92
N VAL A 107 -21.69 -10.15 7.44
CA VAL A 107 -22.55 -11.18 8.04
C VAL A 107 -22.58 -12.38 7.11
N GLU A 108 -22.08 -13.52 7.59
CA GLU A 108 -22.18 -14.80 6.88
C GLU A 108 -23.56 -15.39 7.05
N GLN A 109 -24.23 -15.69 5.94
CA GLN A 109 -25.53 -16.38 5.94
C GLN A 109 -25.34 -17.91 6.03
N ALA A 110 -26.41 -18.59 6.39
CA ALA A 110 -26.43 -20.06 6.48
C ALA A 110 -26.15 -20.77 5.14
N ASP A 111 -26.29 -20.09 4.03
CA ASP A 111 -25.95 -20.57 2.67
C ASP A 111 -24.50 -20.29 2.24
N GLY A 112 -23.67 -19.72 3.14
CA GLY A 112 -22.28 -19.36 2.87
C GLY A 112 -22.11 -18.07 2.08
N SER A 113 -23.18 -17.34 1.77
CA SER A 113 -23.10 -16.02 1.13
C SER A 113 -22.74 -14.93 2.14
N LEU A 114 -21.94 -13.95 1.71
CA LEU A 114 -21.52 -12.81 2.52
C LEU A 114 -22.45 -11.62 2.23
N LEU A 115 -23.27 -11.26 3.19
CA LEU A 115 -24.08 -10.04 3.13
C LEU A 115 -23.19 -8.80 3.31
N HIS A 116 -23.55 -7.71 2.63
CA HIS A 116 -22.89 -6.42 2.71
C HIS A 116 -21.43 -6.38 2.21
N PHE A 117 -20.97 -7.39 1.47
CA PHE A 117 -19.63 -7.43 0.92
C PHE A 117 -19.34 -6.22 0.00
N ASN A 118 -20.33 -5.75 -0.74
CA ASN A 118 -20.22 -4.55 -1.57
C ASN A 118 -19.98 -3.28 -0.74
N TRP A 119 -20.59 -3.18 0.45
CA TRP A 119 -20.36 -2.05 1.36
C TRP A 119 -18.91 -1.99 1.85
N LEU A 120 -18.33 -3.15 2.13
CA LEU A 120 -16.92 -3.23 2.47
C LEU A 120 -16.03 -2.72 1.33
N GLY A 121 -16.37 -3.06 0.08
CA GLY A 121 -15.67 -2.56 -1.11
C GLY A 121 -15.73 -1.04 -1.21
N TYR A 122 -16.89 -0.42 -1.01
CA TYR A 122 -17.02 1.05 -1.02
C TYR A 122 -16.23 1.71 0.12
N LEU A 123 -16.23 1.11 1.31
CA LEU A 123 -15.44 1.59 2.44
C LEU A 123 -13.94 1.54 2.12
N VAL A 124 -13.46 0.44 1.55
CA VAL A 124 -12.06 0.31 1.13
C VAL A 124 -11.71 1.36 0.08
N ILE A 125 -12.56 1.60 -0.92
CA ILE A 125 -12.34 2.63 -1.94
C ILE A 125 -12.26 4.02 -1.29
N ALA A 126 -13.15 4.35 -0.36
CA ALA A 126 -13.12 5.63 0.35
C ALA A 126 -11.79 5.82 1.11
N VAL A 127 -11.33 4.79 1.83
CA VAL A 127 -10.03 4.81 2.53
C VAL A 127 -8.87 4.96 1.53
N LEU A 128 -8.93 4.31 0.37
CA LEU A 128 -7.93 4.44 -0.69
C LEU A 128 -7.84 5.89 -1.22
N LEU A 129 -8.98 6.55 -1.43
CA LEU A 129 -9.02 7.95 -1.87
C LEU A 129 -8.48 8.91 -0.80
N VAL A 130 -8.84 8.70 0.46
CA VAL A 130 -8.28 9.47 1.59
C VAL A 130 -6.76 9.29 1.66
N SER A 131 -6.28 8.05 1.55
CA SER A 131 -4.85 7.73 1.55
C SER A 131 -4.11 8.41 0.38
N ALA A 132 -4.70 8.42 -0.82
CA ALA A 132 -4.12 9.09 -1.99
C ALA A 132 -4.04 10.60 -1.80
N THR A 133 -5.05 11.19 -1.19
CA THR A 133 -5.09 12.63 -0.87
C THR A 133 -4.03 12.99 0.17
N LEU A 134 -3.90 12.21 1.23
CA LEU A 134 -2.86 12.42 2.25
C LEU A 134 -1.45 12.28 1.67
N MET A 135 -1.26 11.30 0.79
CA MET A 135 0.02 11.10 0.10
C MET A 135 0.37 12.27 -0.82
N TYR A 136 -0.63 12.87 -1.48
CA TYR A 136 -0.44 14.08 -2.27
C TYR A 136 0.05 15.26 -1.40
N PHE A 137 -0.56 15.46 -0.23
CA PHE A 137 -0.12 16.49 0.70
C PHE A 137 1.29 16.23 1.24
N LEU A 138 1.60 14.97 1.55
CA LEU A 138 2.93 14.58 2.00
C LEU A 138 3.99 14.84 0.91
N HIS A 139 3.72 14.45 -0.33
CA HIS A 139 4.61 14.71 -1.46
C HIS A 139 4.86 16.20 -1.67
N LYS A 140 3.85 17.04 -1.50
CA LYS A 140 3.99 18.49 -1.61
C LYS A 140 4.78 19.10 -0.42
N ALA A 141 4.69 18.49 0.76
CA ALA A 141 5.37 18.95 1.97
C ALA A 141 6.84 18.51 2.06
N VAL A 142 7.20 17.40 1.41
CA VAL A 142 8.58 16.85 1.39
C VAL A 142 9.12 16.94 -0.04
N PRO A 143 9.89 17.99 -0.39
CA PRO A 143 10.53 18.10 -1.71
C PRO A 143 11.41 16.88 -2.00
N GLU A 144 11.41 16.38 -3.22
CA GLU A 144 12.13 15.16 -3.65
C GLU A 144 13.69 15.24 -3.55
N GLY A 145 14.24 16.32 -2.98
CA GLY A 145 15.68 16.54 -2.83
C GLY A 145 16.33 15.95 -1.56
N THR A 146 15.58 15.35 -0.65
CA THR A 146 16.10 14.81 0.62
C THR A 146 16.33 13.30 0.63
N ALA A 147 16.44 12.67 -0.55
CA ALA A 147 16.90 11.28 -0.61
C ALA A 147 18.34 11.21 -0.05
N PRO A 148 18.63 10.32 0.92
CA PRO A 148 20.01 10.13 1.40
C PRO A 148 20.90 9.78 0.22
N MET A 149 21.98 10.52 0.01
CA MET A 149 23.00 10.16 -0.97
C MET A 149 23.45 8.72 -0.70
N PRO A 150 23.55 7.87 -1.75
CA PRO A 150 24.08 6.52 -1.59
C PRO A 150 25.45 6.60 -0.91
N ALA A 151 25.70 5.71 0.04
CA ALA A 151 26.95 5.67 0.81
C ALA A 151 28.22 5.66 -0.08
N ALA A 152 28.10 5.14 -1.31
CA ALA A 152 29.14 5.17 -2.34
C ALA A 152 29.50 6.58 -2.85
N ALA A 153 28.58 7.56 -2.76
CA ALA A 153 28.87 8.94 -3.16
C ALA A 153 29.52 9.76 -2.04
N MET A 154 29.36 9.30 -0.78
CA MET A 154 30.03 9.93 0.36
C MET A 154 31.55 9.58 0.44
N SER A 155 31.94 8.40 -0.03
CA SER A 155 33.35 8.00 -0.06
C SER A 155 34.14 8.66 -1.19
N ALA A 156 33.48 9.03 -2.28
CA ALA A 156 34.14 9.68 -3.43
C ALA A 156 34.45 11.18 -3.21
N ASN A 157 33.81 11.83 -2.23
CA ASN A 157 34.08 13.23 -1.88
C ASN A 157 35.02 13.40 -0.68
N ALA A 158 35.59 12.31 -0.13
CA ALA A 158 36.47 12.31 1.01
C ALA A 158 37.94 12.09 0.63
N GLU A 159 38.26 11.96 -0.68
CA GLU A 159 39.62 11.96 -1.28
C GLU A 159 39.85 13.27 -2.01
#